data_8fa5fb7ab10608119e62d431bece2161
#
_entry.id   8fa5fb7ab10608119e62d431bece2161
#
_cell.length_a   1.000
_cell.length_b   1.000
_cell.length_c   1.000
_cell.angle_alpha   90.00
_cell.angle_beta   90.00
_cell.angle_gamma   90.00
#
_symmetry.space_group_name_H-M   'P 1'
#
loop_
_entity.id
_entity.type
_entity.pdbx_description
1 polymer ?
#
loop_
_entity_poly.entity_id
_entity_poly.type
_entity_poly.pdbx_seq_one_letter_code
_entity_poly.pdbx_strand_id
1 'polypeptide(L)'
;MRAGEPLRYADEALRRILRQTRTIAMIGASPSWVRPSNFAMKYLQRKGYRVIPVNPGATGQDILGERVYGRLAEVPGPVEMVDVFRASDAAGEAVDDAIALKDKLGVAFVWLQLGVRNDAAAHRAEAAGIDIVMDRCVKIEYGRLFGELSWCGVNTRIISSKRPKLHP
;
A
#
# COMPACT_ATOMS: atom_id res chain seq x y z
N MET A 1 9.57 -18.04 -1.83
CA MET A 1 8.54 -18.16 -2.92
C MET A 1 9.20 -18.65 -4.21
N ARG A 2 8.58 -19.58 -4.94
CA ARG A 2 9.12 -20.00 -6.26
C ARG A 2 8.50 -19.12 -7.34
N ALA A 3 9.31 -18.70 -8.31
CA ALA A 3 8.83 -17.87 -9.41
C ALA A 3 7.69 -18.58 -10.18
N GLY A 4 6.59 -17.85 -10.41
CA GLY A 4 5.42 -18.36 -11.14
C GLY A 4 4.38 -19.11 -10.31
N GLU A 5 4.64 -19.42 -9.03
CA GLU A 5 3.61 -20.02 -8.17
C GLU A 5 2.50 -19.01 -7.82
N PRO A 6 1.24 -19.47 -7.62
CA PRO A 6 0.17 -18.61 -7.15
C PRO A 6 0.49 -18.02 -5.78
N LEU A 7 0.38 -16.71 -5.66
CA LEU A 7 0.59 -16.00 -4.40
C LEU A 7 -0.55 -16.31 -3.42
N ARG A 8 -0.20 -16.87 -2.26
CA ARG A 8 -1.14 -17.16 -1.18
C ARG A 8 -0.67 -16.49 0.10
N TYR A 9 -1.54 -15.70 0.68
CA TYR A 9 -1.30 -15.01 1.95
C TYR A 9 -2.36 -15.46 2.95
N ALA A 10 -1.92 -15.86 4.14
CA ALA A 10 -2.85 -16.15 5.23
C ALA A 10 -3.53 -14.84 5.67
N ASP A 11 -4.84 -14.89 5.88
CA ASP A 11 -5.62 -13.72 6.31
C ASP A 11 -5.07 -13.11 7.61
N GLU A 12 -4.56 -13.93 8.51
CA GLU A 12 -3.96 -13.47 9.76
C GLU A 12 -2.66 -12.68 9.54
N ALA A 13 -1.84 -13.09 8.58
CA ALA A 13 -0.64 -12.36 8.20
C ALA A 13 -0.98 -10.97 7.63
N LEU A 14 -1.97 -10.90 6.73
CA LEU A 14 -2.43 -9.63 6.18
C LEU A 14 -3.07 -8.74 7.24
N ARG A 15 -3.88 -9.30 8.17
CA ARG A 15 -4.43 -8.54 9.31
C ARG A 15 -3.34 -7.98 10.20
N ARG A 16 -2.30 -8.76 10.48
CA ARG A 16 -1.16 -8.33 11.27
C ARG A 16 -0.46 -7.13 10.63
N ILE A 17 -0.14 -7.22 9.34
CA ILE A 17 0.48 -6.14 8.58
C ILE A 17 -0.37 -4.87 8.67
N LEU A 18 -1.66 -4.96 8.35
CA LEU A 18 -2.57 -3.82 8.35
C LEU A 18 -2.77 -3.20 9.74
N ARG A 19 -2.76 -4.01 10.82
CA ARG A 19 -2.87 -3.50 12.20
C ARG A 19 -1.60 -2.86 12.73
N GLN A 20 -0.44 -3.34 12.33
CA GLN A 20 0.85 -2.81 12.76
C GLN A 20 1.25 -1.55 11.98
N THR A 21 0.69 -1.33 10.80
CA THR A 21 0.91 -0.12 10.00
C THR A 21 0.16 1.07 10.59
N ARG A 22 0.83 2.21 10.66
CA ARG A 22 0.26 3.53 11.01
C ARG A 22 0.46 4.51 9.88
N THR A 23 1.67 4.55 9.33
CA THR A 23 2.07 5.45 8.26
C THR A 23 2.47 4.65 7.03
N ILE A 24 1.95 5.05 5.89
CA ILE A 24 2.18 4.43 4.59
C ILE A 24 2.86 5.45 3.69
N ALA A 25 4.03 5.13 3.13
CA ALA A 25 4.59 5.88 2.01
C ALA A 25 4.05 5.27 0.71
N MET A 26 3.27 6.04 -0.05
CA MET A 26 2.64 5.56 -1.29
C MET A 26 3.46 6.00 -2.50
N ILE A 27 4.24 5.09 -3.08
CA ILE A 27 5.07 5.35 -4.26
C ILE A 27 4.21 5.27 -5.53
N GLY A 28 4.31 6.31 -6.37
CA GLY A 28 3.48 6.44 -7.57
C GLY A 28 2.10 7.03 -7.30
N ALA A 29 1.95 7.73 -6.17
CA ALA A 29 0.73 8.47 -5.85
C ALA A 29 0.44 9.53 -6.92
N SER A 30 -0.82 9.63 -7.33
CA SER A 30 -1.25 10.56 -8.37
C SER A 30 -2.20 11.63 -7.81
N PRO A 31 -2.02 12.91 -8.18
CA PRO A 31 -2.99 13.95 -7.87
C PRO A 31 -4.32 13.78 -8.60
N SER A 32 -4.33 13.01 -9.68
CA SER A 32 -5.54 12.77 -10.48
C SER A 32 -6.51 11.85 -9.73
N TRP A 33 -7.71 12.36 -9.48
CA TRP A 33 -8.77 11.67 -8.75
C TRP A 33 -9.28 10.39 -9.43
N VAL A 34 -9.06 10.21 -10.75
CA VAL A 34 -9.43 8.99 -11.49
C VAL A 34 -8.38 7.87 -11.38
N ARG A 35 -7.23 8.14 -10.79
CA ARG A 35 -6.18 7.13 -10.67
C ARG A 35 -6.39 6.22 -9.45
N PRO A 36 -6.09 4.91 -9.58
CA PRO A 36 -6.24 3.95 -8.49
C PRO A 36 -5.52 4.34 -7.20
N SER A 37 -4.32 4.93 -7.30
CA SER A 37 -3.56 5.40 -6.14
C SER A 37 -4.28 6.49 -5.35
N ASN A 38 -4.99 7.41 -6.02
CA ASN A 38 -5.75 8.46 -5.35
C ASN A 38 -6.95 7.88 -4.58
N PHE A 39 -7.67 6.92 -5.20
CA PHE A 39 -8.76 6.21 -4.50
C PHE A 39 -8.27 5.42 -3.29
N ALA A 40 -7.15 4.71 -3.44
CA ALA A 40 -6.58 3.93 -2.35
C ALA A 40 -6.12 4.85 -1.21
N MET A 41 -5.42 5.94 -1.52
CA MET A 41 -4.99 6.95 -0.55
C MET A 41 -6.17 7.50 0.25
N LYS A 42 -7.20 7.97 -0.44
CA LYS A 42 -8.41 8.53 0.20
C LYS A 42 -9.12 7.51 1.10
N TYR A 43 -9.19 6.25 0.66
CA TYR A 43 -9.78 5.19 1.45
C TYR A 43 -8.98 4.91 2.71
N LEU A 44 -7.66 4.73 2.58
CA LEU A 44 -6.77 4.43 3.69
C LEU A 44 -6.74 5.56 4.72
N GLN A 45 -6.70 6.83 4.30
CA GLN A 45 -6.80 7.98 5.20
C GLN A 45 -8.10 7.94 6.01
N ARG A 46 -9.23 7.57 5.39
CA ARG A 46 -10.52 7.40 6.10
C ARG A 46 -10.54 6.24 7.09
N LYS A 47 -9.60 5.29 6.96
CA LYS A 47 -9.40 4.19 7.91
C LYS A 47 -8.40 4.53 9.03
N GLY A 48 -7.88 5.74 9.03
CA GLY A 48 -7.00 6.26 10.09
C GLY A 48 -5.51 6.11 9.80
N TYR A 49 -5.13 5.68 8.61
CA TYR A 49 -3.72 5.69 8.20
C TYR A 49 -3.27 7.10 7.82
N ARG A 50 -2.06 7.45 8.19
CA ARG A 50 -1.36 8.54 7.52
C ARG A 50 -0.78 8.00 6.22
N VAL A 51 -1.10 8.62 5.09
CA VAL A 51 -0.60 8.19 3.78
C VAL A 51 0.18 9.32 3.14
N ILE A 52 1.50 9.17 3.05
CA ILE A 52 2.42 10.16 2.52
C ILE A 52 2.69 9.86 1.05
N PRO A 53 2.29 10.73 0.12
CA PRO A 53 2.47 10.49 -1.30
C PRO A 53 3.91 10.72 -1.75
N VAL A 54 4.43 9.80 -2.59
CA VAL A 54 5.75 9.89 -3.20
C VAL A 54 5.60 9.81 -4.72
N ASN A 55 5.96 10.89 -5.42
CA ASN A 55 5.92 10.95 -6.87
C ASN A 55 6.85 12.05 -7.39
N PRO A 56 7.93 11.72 -8.13
CA PRO A 56 8.85 12.72 -8.68
C PRO A 56 8.16 13.76 -9.57
N GLY A 57 7.14 13.34 -10.34
CA GLY A 57 6.41 14.21 -11.26
C GLY A 57 5.41 15.16 -10.60
N ALA A 58 5.18 15.04 -9.29
CA ALA A 58 4.24 15.88 -8.54
C ALA A 58 4.88 16.46 -7.26
N THR A 59 6.20 16.45 -7.17
CA THR A 59 6.93 16.92 -5.98
C THR A 59 6.51 18.34 -5.59
N GLY A 60 6.26 18.54 -4.30
CA GLY A 60 5.85 19.82 -3.72
C GLY A 60 4.37 20.17 -3.87
N GLN A 61 3.61 19.38 -4.63
CA GLN A 61 2.15 19.50 -4.68
C GLN A 61 1.52 18.88 -3.42
N ASP A 62 0.24 19.13 -3.24
CA ASP A 62 -0.59 18.46 -2.22
C ASP A 62 -1.51 17.43 -2.86
N ILE A 63 -1.57 16.24 -2.28
CA ILE A 63 -2.56 15.22 -2.60
C ILE A 63 -3.35 14.89 -1.33
N LEU A 64 -4.64 15.17 -1.34
CA LEU A 64 -5.55 14.87 -0.22
C LEU A 64 -5.03 15.37 1.15
N GLY A 65 -4.43 16.57 1.16
CA GLY A 65 -3.93 17.20 2.37
C GLY A 65 -2.52 16.77 2.82
N GLU A 66 -1.85 15.93 2.05
CA GLU A 66 -0.46 15.54 2.32
C GLU A 66 0.48 16.02 1.21
N ARG A 67 1.62 16.59 1.61
CA ARG A 67 2.67 17.04 0.68
C ARG A 67 3.28 15.87 -0.07
N VAL A 68 3.49 16.03 -1.38
CA VAL A 68 4.15 15.05 -2.23
C VAL A 68 5.68 15.19 -2.12
N TYR A 69 6.35 14.09 -1.83
CA TYR A 69 7.81 13.97 -1.86
C TYR A 69 8.29 13.38 -3.19
N GLY A 70 9.48 13.78 -3.63
CA GLY A 70 10.06 13.27 -4.88
C GLY A 70 10.55 11.84 -4.76
N ARG A 71 11.10 11.48 -3.59
CA ARG A 71 11.71 10.17 -3.31
C ARG A 71 11.41 9.71 -1.90
N LEU A 72 11.45 8.40 -1.69
CA LEU A 72 11.22 7.79 -0.38
C LEU A 72 12.21 8.32 0.69
N ALA A 73 13.46 8.58 0.30
CA ALA A 73 14.49 9.11 1.20
C ALA A 73 14.19 10.49 1.81
N GLU A 74 13.27 11.26 1.20
CA GLU A 74 12.85 12.60 1.63
C GLU A 74 11.65 12.55 2.58
N VAL A 75 10.98 11.40 2.68
CA VAL A 75 9.79 11.24 3.51
C VAL A 75 10.16 11.31 4.99
N PRO A 76 9.44 12.10 5.80
CA PRO A 76 9.63 12.11 7.24
C PRO A 76 9.15 10.78 7.85
N GLY A 77 10.01 10.12 8.61
CA GLY A 77 9.64 8.91 9.33
C GLY A 77 8.82 9.19 10.60
N PRO A 78 8.31 8.15 11.27
CA PRO A 78 8.39 6.74 10.87
C PRO A 78 7.41 6.36 9.73
N VAL A 79 7.77 5.33 8.96
CA VAL A 79 6.94 4.74 7.90
C VAL A 79 7.03 3.22 8.01
N GLU A 80 5.97 2.57 8.42
CA GLU A 80 5.96 1.12 8.59
C GLU A 80 5.72 0.38 7.27
N MET A 81 4.98 0.97 6.33
CA MET A 81 4.63 0.33 5.06
C MET A 81 5.00 1.21 3.86
N VAL A 82 5.60 0.60 2.86
CA VAL A 82 5.78 1.19 1.51
C VAL A 82 4.79 0.53 0.56
N ASP A 83 3.81 1.30 0.07
CA ASP A 83 2.77 0.84 -0.86
C ASP A 83 3.09 1.31 -2.28
N VAL A 84 3.25 0.38 -3.23
CA VAL A 84 3.85 0.63 -4.54
C VAL A 84 2.81 0.56 -5.66
N PHE A 85 2.52 1.72 -6.25
CA PHE A 85 1.70 1.90 -7.45
C PHE A 85 2.58 2.11 -8.69
N ARG A 86 3.46 1.17 -8.96
CA ARG A 86 4.35 1.17 -10.14
C ARG A 86 4.20 -0.13 -10.91
N ALA A 87 4.55 -0.13 -12.19
CA ALA A 87 4.65 -1.37 -12.97
C ALA A 87 5.69 -2.32 -12.37
N SER A 88 5.56 -3.61 -12.63
CA SER A 88 6.40 -4.66 -12.04
C SER A 88 7.91 -4.42 -12.24
N ASP A 89 8.31 -3.89 -13.39
CA ASP A 89 9.72 -3.57 -13.68
C ASP A 89 10.26 -2.47 -12.77
N ALA A 90 9.48 -1.40 -12.56
CA ALA A 90 9.86 -0.29 -11.68
C ALA A 90 9.62 -0.57 -10.19
N ALA A 91 8.85 -1.61 -9.86
CA ALA A 91 8.59 -1.97 -8.47
C ALA A 91 9.85 -2.48 -7.75
N GLY A 92 10.79 -3.08 -8.49
CA GLY A 92 12.06 -3.55 -7.94
C GLY A 92 12.87 -2.44 -7.29
N GLU A 93 12.98 -1.29 -7.95
CA GLU A 93 13.69 -0.11 -7.42
C GLU A 93 13.01 0.41 -6.13
N ALA A 94 11.69 0.47 -6.11
CA ALA A 94 10.96 0.89 -4.91
C ALA A 94 11.16 -0.05 -3.72
N VAL A 95 11.29 -1.36 -3.97
CA VAL A 95 11.63 -2.35 -2.94
C VAL A 95 13.06 -2.16 -2.46
N ASP A 96 14.01 -1.92 -3.35
CA ASP A 96 15.41 -1.68 -2.99
C ASP A 96 15.59 -0.39 -2.17
N ASP A 97 14.86 0.67 -2.52
CA ASP A 97 14.79 1.90 -1.72
C ASP A 97 14.23 1.63 -0.31
N ALA A 98 13.16 0.82 -0.23
CA ALA A 98 12.58 0.45 1.06
C ALA A 98 13.56 -0.35 1.93
N ILE A 99 14.33 -1.26 1.34
CA ILE A 99 15.39 -2.02 2.02
C ILE A 99 16.50 -1.08 2.52
N ALA A 100 16.99 -0.18 1.66
CA ALA A 100 18.06 0.74 2.00
C ALA A 100 17.67 1.73 3.11
N LEU A 101 16.38 2.08 3.21
CA LEU A 101 15.86 3.04 4.18
C LEU A 101 15.16 2.38 5.38
N LYS A 102 15.20 1.04 5.46
CA LYS A 102 14.51 0.27 6.49
C LYS A 102 14.74 0.81 7.90
N ASP A 103 15.99 0.91 8.31
CA ASP A 103 16.34 1.32 9.68
C ASP A 103 16.08 2.81 9.91
N LYS A 104 16.28 3.64 8.89
CA LYS A 104 16.05 5.09 8.97
C LYS A 104 14.59 5.43 9.15
N LEU A 105 13.70 4.75 8.40
CA LEU A 105 12.26 5.04 8.38
C LEU A 105 11.45 4.10 9.26
N GLY A 106 11.99 2.94 9.64
CA GLY A 106 11.26 1.91 10.37
C GLY A 106 10.40 1.02 9.47
N VAL A 107 10.80 0.82 8.19
CA VAL A 107 10.03 0.04 7.23
C VAL A 107 10.00 -1.43 7.64
N ALA A 108 8.82 -1.95 7.88
CA ALA A 108 8.58 -3.35 8.21
C ALA A 108 7.87 -4.10 7.06
N PHE A 109 7.14 -3.37 6.21
CA PHE A 109 6.27 -3.95 5.20
C PHE A 109 6.43 -3.27 3.85
N VAL A 110 6.40 -4.07 2.77
CA VAL A 110 6.25 -3.58 1.39
C VAL A 110 4.99 -4.19 0.80
N TRP A 111 4.19 -3.38 0.12
CA TRP A 111 2.96 -3.81 -0.52
C TRP A 111 2.98 -3.44 -2.00
N LEU A 112 3.00 -4.44 -2.88
CA LEU A 112 2.90 -4.26 -4.33
C LEU A 112 1.45 -4.47 -4.76
N GLN A 113 0.91 -3.48 -5.44
CA GLN A 113 -0.50 -3.41 -5.80
C GLN A 113 -0.94 -4.50 -6.79
N LEU A 114 -2.24 -4.58 -7.02
CA LEU A 114 -2.86 -5.55 -7.92
C LEU A 114 -2.20 -5.51 -9.31
N GLY A 115 -1.82 -6.68 -9.82
CA GLY A 115 -1.10 -6.83 -11.09
C GLY A 115 0.41 -6.55 -11.01
N VAL A 116 0.95 -6.20 -9.83
CA VAL A 116 2.38 -5.93 -9.63
C VAL A 116 3.04 -7.10 -8.92
N ARG A 117 3.98 -7.76 -9.59
CA ARG A 117 4.74 -8.89 -9.07
C ARG A 117 6.21 -8.78 -9.46
N ASN A 118 7.11 -8.95 -8.51
CA ASN A 118 8.55 -9.02 -8.73
C ASN A 118 9.17 -9.97 -7.70
N ASP A 119 9.29 -11.24 -8.08
CA ASP A 119 9.76 -12.30 -7.17
C ASP A 119 11.21 -12.07 -6.71
N ALA A 120 12.09 -11.56 -7.58
CA ALA A 120 13.47 -11.25 -7.23
C ALA A 120 13.55 -10.14 -6.17
N ALA A 121 12.75 -9.09 -6.31
CA ALA A 121 12.67 -8.04 -5.31
C ALA A 121 12.07 -8.54 -3.99
N ALA A 122 11.07 -9.44 -4.07
CA ALA A 122 10.48 -10.05 -2.89
C ALA A 122 11.51 -10.85 -2.07
N HIS A 123 12.34 -11.66 -2.73
CA HIS A 123 13.42 -12.38 -2.04
C HIS A 123 14.42 -11.45 -1.35
N ARG A 124 14.75 -10.31 -1.96
CA ARG A 124 15.63 -9.32 -1.33
C ARG A 124 15.00 -8.67 -0.11
N ALA A 125 13.70 -8.33 -0.19
CA ALA A 125 12.96 -7.77 0.94
C ALA A 125 12.88 -8.75 2.11
N GLU A 126 12.52 -10.02 1.84
CA GLU A 126 12.47 -11.08 2.84
C GLU A 126 13.85 -11.33 3.50
N ALA A 127 14.92 -11.36 2.70
CA ALA A 127 16.29 -11.48 3.21
C ALA A 127 16.70 -10.31 4.09
N ALA A 128 16.17 -9.12 3.84
CA ALA A 128 16.36 -7.93 4.68
C ALA A 128 15.42 -7.88 5.90
N GLY A 129 14.54 -8.89 6.08
CA GLY A 129 13.57 -8.94 7.17
C GLY A 129 12.42 -7.96 7.01
N ILE A 130 12.00 -7.72 5.76
CA ILE A 130 10.81 -6.96 5.40
C ILE A 130 9.76 -7.94 4.88
N ASP A 131 8.57 -7.94 5.46
CA ASP A 131 7.46 -8.71 4.92
C ASP A 131 6.92 -8.05 3.64
N ILE A 132 6.73 -8.83 2.60
CA ILE A 132 6.25 -8.31 1.32
C ILE A 132 4.96 -8.99 0.88
N VAL A 133 4.02 -8.19 0.40
CA VAL A 133 2.77 -8.62 -0.23
C VAL A 133 2.78 -8.17 -1.68
N MET A 134 2.46 -9.05 -2.61
CA MET A 134 2.42 -8.75 -4.04
C MET A 134 1.05 -9.11 -4.64
N ASP A 135 0.70 -8.44 -5.73
CA ASP A 135 -0.54 -8.68 -6.49
C ASP A 135 -1.79 -8.63 -5.60
N ARG A 136 -1.84 -7.64 -4.71
CA ARG A 136 -3.00 -7.38 -3.86
C ARG A 136 -3.27 -5.89 -3.76
N CYS A 137 -4.55 -5.51 -3.80
CA CYS A 137 -4.93 -4.14 -3.50
C CYS A 137 -5.14 -3.98 -1.99
N VAL A 138 -4.34 -3.13 -1.35
CA VAL A 138 -4.41 -2.88 0.10
C VAL A 138 -5.81 -2.46 0.55
N LYS A 139 -6.51 -1.64 -0.26
CA LYS A 139 -7.90 -1.22 -0.01
C LYS A 139 -8.86 -2.42 -0.02
N ILE A 140 -8.71 -3.32 -1.00
CA ILE A 140 -9.56 -4.52 -1.15
C ILE A 140 -9.35 -5.46 0.03
N GLU A 141 -8.09 -5.72 0.38
CA GLU A 141 -7.76 -6.60 1.50
C GLU A 141 -8.24 -6.03 2.83
N TYR A 142 -8.10 -4.71 3.05
CA TYR A 142 -8.65 -4.07 4.23
C TYR A 142 -10.16 -4.27 4.34
N GLY A 143 -10.90 -3.93 3.27
CA GLY A 143 -12.36 -4.06 3.26
C GLY A 143 -12.83 -5.51 3.48
N ARG A 144 -12.13 -6.48 2.87
CA ARG A 144 -12.41 -7.90 3.03
C ARG A 144 -12.15 -8.39 4.47
N LEU A 145 -11.00 -8.01 5.04
CA LEU A 145 -10.52 -8.55 6.31
C LEU A 145 -11.20 -7.91 7.53
N PHE A 146 -11.63 -6.66 7.42
CA PHE A 146 -12.25 -5.92 8.52
C PHE A 146 -13.77 -5.78 8.39
N GLY A 147 -14.39 -6.62 7.59
CA GLY A 147 -15.83 -6.85 7.62
C GLY A 147 -16.69 -5.83 6.88
N GLU A 148 -16.11 -4.90 6.13
CA GLU A 148 -16.90 -3.91 5.39
C GLU A 148 -17.78 -4.52 4.30
N LEU A 149 -17.38 -5.67 3.75
CA LEU A 149 -18.16 -6.39 2.74
C LEU A 149 -19.21 -7.31 3.36
N SER A 150 -18.94 -7.90 4.52
CA SER A 150 -19.84 -8.82 5.19
C SER A 150 -20.98 -8.11 5.93
N TRP A 151 -20.76 -6.86 6.36
CA TRP A 151 -21.72 -6.10 7.15
C TRP A 151 -22.94 -5.62 6.33
N CYS A 152 -22.76 -5.49 5.02
CA CYS A 152 -23.81 -5.03 4.11
C CYS A 152 -24.60 -6.16 3.46
N GLY A 153 -24.29 -7.43 3.71
CA GLY A 153 -24.94 -8.58 3.07
C GLY A 153 -24.82 -8.61 1.53
N VAL A 154 -23.98 -7.74 0.97
CA VAL A 154 -23.86 -7.53 -0.47
C VAL A 154 -22.45 -7.84 -0.91
N ASN A 155 -22.27 -8.99 -1.56
CA ASN A 155 -21.01 -9.35 -2.20
C ASN A 155 -20.91 -8.68 -3.59
N THR A 156 -20.87 -7.36 -3.64
CA THR A 156 -20.86 -6.61 -4.90
C THR A 156 -19.51 -6.60 -5.59
N ARG A 157 -18.46 -7.12 -4.98
CA ARG A 157 -17.07 -6.94 -5.43
C ARG A 157 -16.64 -5.46 -5.61
N ILE A 158 -17.50 -4.52 -5.25
CA ILE A 158 -17.23 -3.08 -5.31
C ILE A 158 -16.89 -2.61 -3.91
N ILE A 159 -15.67 -2.12 -3.71
CA ILE A 159 -15.23 -1.53 -2.45
C ILE A 159 -15.36 -0.01 -2.55
N SER A 160 -16.28 0.54 -1.76
CA SER A 160 -16.49 1.98 -1.64
C SER A 160 -15.69 2.56 -0.48
N SER A 161 -15.20 3.78 -0.65
CA SER A 161 -14.64 4.56 0.45
C SER A 161 -15.72 5.23 1.31
N LYS A 162 -16.98 5.18 0.90
CA LYS A 162 -18.11 5.70 1.67
C LYS A 162 -18.48 4.71 2.77
N ARG A 163 -18.78 5.20 3.97
CA ARG A 163 -19.40 4.36 4.99
C ARG A 163 -20.80 3.94 4.50
N PRO A 164 -21.19 2.68 4.69
CA PRO A 164 -22.59 2.30 4.49
C PRO A 164 -23.46 3.16 5.40
N LYS A 165 -24.50 3.76 4.84
CA LYS A 165 -25.56 4.35 5.66
C LYS A 165 -26.37 3.21 6.24
N LEU A 166 -26.40 3.07 7.54
CA LEU A 166 -27.13 2.01 8.23
C LEU A 166 -28.65 2.25 8.30
N HIS A 167 -29.08 3.44 7.94
CA HIS A 167 -30.50 3.82 7.89
C HIS A 167 -30.74 4.72 6.69
N PRO A 168 -31.93 4.65 6.06
CA PRO A 168 -32.34 5.50 4.94
C PRO A 168 -32.39 6.98 5.34
#